data_5c61c31dd14cfa63ee44fa52a2aebe69
#
_entry.id   5c61c31dd14cfa63ee44fa52a2aebe69
#
_cell.length_a   1.000
_cell.length_b   1.000
_cell.length_c   1.000
_cell.angle_alpha   90.00
_cell.angle_beta   90.00
_cell.angle_gamma   90.00
#
_symmetry.space_group_name_H-M   'P 1'
#
loop_
_entity.id
_entity.type
_entity.pdbx_description
1 polymer ?
#
loop_
_entity_poly.entity_id
_entity_poly.type
_entity_poly.pdbx_seq_one_letter_code
_entity_poly.pdbx_strand_id
1 'polypeptide(L)'
;MWQRTEYLWSEFLSVLRTPKRTDETVEAYHALPKREQGRLKDVGGFVGGTLKGLQRKAVNVESRDLITLDLDAIAPGETDAIIRRIAGLGIAYAVYSTRSHTEHRPRLRVIFPTDRSVTADEYEPIARKIASLIGIDLCDPTTFEASRLMFWPSCSKD
;
A
#
# COMPACT_ATOMS: atom_id res chain seq x y z
N MET A 1 5.65 -17.38 -6.41
CA MET A 1 5.80 -18.04 -5.09
C MET A 1 6.22 -16.97 -4.09
N TRP A 2 5.60 -16.92 -2.91
CA TRP A 2 5.94 -15.96 -1.87
C TRP A 2 7.22 -16.37 -1.18
N GLN A 3 8.08 -15.40 -0.87
CA GLN A 3 9.32 -15.59 -0.14
C GLN A 3 9.31 -14.73 1.11
N ARG A 4 9.79 -15.26 2.22
CA ARG A 4 10.01 -14.48 3.44
C ARG A 4 11.26 -13.63 3.24
N THR A 5 11.13 -12.35 3.51
CA THR A 5 12.24 -11.38 3.51
C THR A 5 12.10 -10.52 4.76
N GLU A 6 13.19 -10.26 5.45
CA GLU A 6 13.23 -9.41 6.62
C GLU A 6 13.91 -8.09 6.26
N TYR A 7 13.30 -6.99 6.69
CA TYR A 7 13.82 -5.64 6.50
C TYR A 7 13.82 -4.89 7.82
N LEU A 8 14.87 -4.11 8.08
CA LEU A 8 14.76 -2.99 8.99
C LEU A 8 13.82 -1.95 8.39
N TRP A 9 13.15 -1.13 9.22
CA TRP A 9 12.26 -0.09 8.72
C TRP A 9 12.95 0.87 7.74
N SER A 10 14.21 1.25 8.02
CA SER A 10 15.02 2.10 7.13
C SER A 10 15.32 1.45 5.77
N GLU A 11 15.56 0.15 5.73
CA GLU A 11 15.77 -0.60 4.51
C GLU A 11 14.49 -0.69 3.68
N PHE A 12 13.36 -0.98 4.34
CA PHE A 12 12.05 -0.98 3.71
C PHE A 12 11.71 0.37 3.08
N LEU A 13 11.97 1.48 3.80
CA LEU A 13 11.82 2.84 3.27
C LEU A 13 12.69 3.08 2.03
N SER A 14 13.91 2.55 2.00
CA SER A 14 14.81 2.67 0.85
C SER A 14 14.24 1.95 -0.39
N VAL A 15 13.64 0.76 -0.20
CA VAL A 15 12.93 0.06 -1.29
C VAL A 15 11.76 0.89 -1.81
N LEU A 16 10.94 1.48 -0.92
CA LEU A 16 9.80 2.31 -1.33
C LEU A 16 10.24 3.58 -2.09
N ARG A 17 11.42 4.13 -1.79
CA ARG A 17 11.97 5.32 -2.48
C ARG A 17 12.53 5.03 -3.87
N THR A 18 12.65 3.75 -4.25
CA THR A 18 13.21 3.33 -5.54
C THR A 18 12.13 2.66 -6.39
N PRO A 19 11.18 3.43 -6.95
CA PRO A 19 10.10 2.86 -7.75
C PRO A 19 10.64 2.25 -9.03
N LYS A 20 10.01 1.16 -9.47
CA LYS A 20 10.29 0.60 -10.79
C LYS A 20 9.68 1.50 -11.86
N ARG A 21 10.53 2.07 -12.73
CA ARG A 21 10.09 2.84 -13.89
C ARG A 21 9.87 1.93 -15.08
N THR A 22 8.86 2.23 -15.87
CA THR A 22 8.54 1.57 -17.13
C THR A 22 8.60 2.58 -18.27
N ASP A 23 8.65 2.11 -19.51
CA ASP A 23 9.02 2.95 -20.67
C ASP A 23 7.85 3.79 -21.25
N GLU A 24 6.60 3.47 -20.88
CA GLU A 24 5.44 4.23 -21.34
C GLU A 24 5.25 5.53 -20.54
N THR A 25 4.55 6.50 -21.14
CA THR A 25 4.10 7.72 -20.45
C THR A 25 2.87 7.42 -19.57
N VAL A 26 2.55 8.33 -18.63
CA VAL A 26 1.31 8.27 -17.83
C VAL A 26 0.08 8.20 -18.74
N GLU A 27 0.02 9.04 -19.78
CA GLU A 27 -1.08 9.05 -20.75
C GLU A 27 -1.21 7.69 -21.46
N ALA A 28 -0.10 7.18 -22.00
CA ALA A 28 -0.06 5.88 -22.66
C ALA A 28 -0.52 4.74 -21.74
N TYR A 29 -0.06 4.73 -20.48
CA TYR A 29 -0.49 3.75 -19.48
C TYR A 29 -2.02 3.79 -19.27
N HIS A 30 -2.60 4.97 -19.11
CA HIS A 30 -4.04 5.11 -18.90
C HIS A 30 -4.88 4.75 -20.12
N ALA A 31 -4.33 4.87 -21.32
CA ALA A 31 -4.96 4.45 -22.57
C ALA A 31 -4.97 2.93 -22.78
N LEU A 32 -4.12 2.18 -22.08
CA LEU A 32 -4.04 0.72 -22.19
C LEU A 32 -5.31 0.02 -21.68
N PRO A 33 -5.65 -1.14 -22.24
CA PRO A 33 -6.66 -2.04 -21.65
C PRO A 33 -6.31 -2.39 -20.19
N LYS A 34 -7.32 -2.59 -19.34
CA LYS A 34 -7.14 -2.91 -17.92
C LYS A 34 -6.21 -4.10 -17.65
N ARG A 35 -6.23 -5.11 -18.54
CA ARG A 35 -5.34 -6.27 -18.44
C ARG A 35 -3.87 -5.85 -18.56
N GLU A 36 -3.54 -5.01 -19.52
CA GLU A 36 -2.17 -4.52 -19.75
C GLU A 36 -1.73 -3.56 -18.63
N GLN A 37 -2.62 -2.66 -18.18
CA GLN A 37 -2.37 -1.86 -16.99
C GLN A 37 -2.03 -2.74 -15.78
N GLY A 38 -2.76 -3.85 -15.61
CA GLY A 38 -2.51 -4.84 -14.55
C GLY A 38 -1.12 -5.46 -14.64
N ARG A 39 -0.67 -5.83 -15.86
CA ARG A 39 0.68 -6.39 -16.08
C ARG A 39 1.80 -5.40 -15.74
N LEU A 40 1.66 -4.15 -16.16
CA LEU A 40 2.66 -3.10 -15.88
C LEU A 40 2.71 -2.69 -14.40
N LYS A 41 1.58 -2.79 -13.71
CA LYS A 41 1.48 -2.52 -12.28
C LYS A 41 2.06 -3.67 -11.44
N ASP A 42 2.06 -4.91 -11.96
CA ASP A 42 2.56 -6.08 -11.24
C ASP A 42 4.09 -6.16 -11.33
N VAL A 43 4.73 -5.35 -10.52
CA VAL A 43 6.20 -5.34 -10.34
C VAL A 43 6.65 -6.13 -9.13
N GLY A 44 5.80 -7.05 -8.65
CA GLY A 44 5.92 -7.72 -7.37
C GLY A 44 5.25 -6.92 -6.26
N GLY A 45 5.20 -7.50 -5.07
CA GLY A 45 4.54 -6.87 -3.94
C GLY A 45 4.84 -7.57 -2.63
N PHE A 46 4.26 -7.08 -1.56
CA PHE A 46 4.47 -7.58 -0.21
C PHE A 46 3.15 -7.72 0.56
N VAL A 47 3.18 -8.59 1.55
CA VAL A 47 2.25 -8.60 2.68
C VAL A 47 3.09 -8.23 3.89
N GLY A 48 2.75 -7.16 4.60
CA GLY A 48 3.56 -6.66 5.71
C GLY A 48 3.42 -7.52 6.96
N GLY A 49 3.95 -8.75 6.91
CA GLY A 49 3.88 -9.71 7.99
C GLY A 49 4.35 -11.11 7.57
N THR A 50 4.07 -12.12 8.38
CA THR A 50 4.48 -13.51 8.17
C THR A 50 3.33 -14.36 7.65
N LEU A 51 3.62 -15.17 6.64
CA LEU A 51 2.70 -16.16 6.11
C LEU A 51 3.16 -17.58 6.46
N LYS A 52 2.23 -18.43 6.86
CA LYS A 52 2.47 -19.86 6.96
C LYS A 52 2.55 -20.47 5.56
N GLY A 53 3.73 -20.99 5.22
CA GLY A 53 3.98 -21.54 3.89
C GLY A 53 4.12 -20.45 2.81
N LEU A 54 3.92 -20.86 1.55
CA LEU A 54 4.26 -20.05 0.37
C LEU A 54 3.04 -19.51 -0.39
N GLN A 55 1.86 -19.58 0.22
CA GLN A 55 0.61 -19.13 -0.40
C GLN A 55 -0.02 -17.99 0.40
N ARG A 56 -0.31 -16.90 -0.29
CA ARG A 56 -1.04 -15.75 0.27
C ARG A 56 -2.54 -16.04 0.35
N LYS A 57 -2.98 -16.58 1.49
CA LYS A 57 -4.38 -16.81 1.84
C LYS A 57 -4.62 -16.24 3.23
N ALA A 58 -5.86 -15.82 3.52
CA ALA A 58 -6.22 -15.26 4.83
C ALA A 58 -5.86 -16.20 5.98
N VAL A 59 -6.16 -17.50 5.83
CA VAL A 59 -5.86 -18.55 6.82
C VAL A 59 -4.37 -18.81 7.04
N ASN A 60 -3.53 -18.31 6.16
CA ASN A 60 -2.07 -18.47 6.23
C ASN A 60 -1.37 -17.27 6.86
N VAL A 61 -2.07 -16.20 7.19
CA VAL A 61 -1.47 -15.04 7.84
C VAL A 61 -1.22 -15.37 9.32
N GLU A 62 0.04 -15.47 9.70
CA GLU A 62 0.43 -15.71 11.10
C GLU A 62 0.50 -14.42 11.89
N SER A 63 1.09 -13.38 11.27
CA SER A 63 1.23 -12.07 11.92
C SER A 63 1.30 -10.95 10.88
N ARG A 64 1.11 -9.72 11.35
CA ARG A 64 1.34 -8.49 10.60
C ARG A 64 2.26 -7.58 11.40
N ASP A 65 3.25 -7.03 10.72
CA ASP A 65 4.23 -6.09 11.27
C ASP A 65 4.03 -4.68 10.68
N LEU A 66 3.19 -4.58 9.64
CA LEU A 66 2.79 -3.34 9.00
C LEU A 66 1.27 -3.26 8.89
N ILE A 67 0.71 -2.11 9.23
CA ILE A 67 -0.64 -1.75 8.83
C ILE A 67 -0.53 -1.06 7.48
N THR A 68 -1.29 -1.54 6.49
CA THR A 68 -1.25 -1.05 5.11
C THR A 68 -2.63 -0.59 4.66
N LEU A 69 -2.75 0.66 4.24
CA LEU A 69 -3.99 1.25 3.75
C LEU A 69 -3.85 1.67 2.28
N ASP A 70 -4.81 1.33 1.47
CA ASP A 70 -4.92 1.73 0.06
C ASP A 70 -6.01 2.82 -0.04
N LEU A 71 -5.61 4.08 -0.24
CA LEU A 71 -6.52 5.21 -0.34
C LEU A 71 -6.80 5.49 -1.81
N ASP A 72 -7.97 5.10 -2.31
CA ASP A 72 -8.33 5.21 -3.72
C ASP A 72 -9.54 6.11 -4.02
N ALA A 73 -10.14 6.71 -2.99
CA ALA A 73 -11.26 7.62 -3.07
C ALA A 73 -10.91 9.06 -2.66
N ILE A 74 -9.68 9.49 -2.86
CA ILE A 74 -9.23 10.86 -2.57
C ILE A 74 -9.76 11.79 -3.65
N ALA A 75 -10.39 12.91 -3.25
CA ALA A 75 -10.83 13.94 -4.18
C ALA A 75 -9.64 14.71 -4.78
N PRO A 76 -9.76 15.21 -6.04
CA PRO A 76 -8.74 16.07 -6.62
C PRO A 76 -8.39 17.25 -5.73
N GLY A 77 -7.09 17.53 -5.55
CA GLY A 77 -6.59 18.62 -4.71
C GLY A 77 -6.47 18.29 -3.21
N GLU A 78 -7.01 17.17 -2.72
CA GLU A 78 -7.00 16.83 -1.29
C GLU A 78 -5.75 16.06 -0.83
N THR A 79 -4.83 15.71 -1.73
CA THR A 79 -3.64 14.90 -1.43
C THR A 79 -2.83 15.47 -0.27
N ASP A 80 -2.51 16.76 -0.30
CA ASP A 80 -1.70 17.40 0.74
C ASP A 80 -2.42 17.47 2.08
N ALA A 81 -3.74 17.68 2.08
CA ALA A 81 -4.55 17.68 3.29
C ALA A 81 -4.55 16.29 3.95
N ILE A 82 -4.65 15.22 3.15
CA ILE A 82 -4.58 13.85 3.63
C ILE A 82 -3.19 13.54 4.20
N ILE A 83 -2.12 13.91 3.51
CA ILE A 83 -0.75 13.70 3.99
C ILE A 83 -0.51 14.45 5.32
N ARG A 84 -0.97 15.71 5.45
CA ARG A 84 -0.89 16.44 6.73
C ARG A 84 -1.67 15.75 7.84
N ARG A 85 -2.83 15.19 7.55
CA ARG A 85 -3.64 14.43 8.53
C ARG A 85 -2.91 13.18 9.00
N ILE A 86 -2.28 12.43 8.08
CA ILE A 86 -1.46 11.27 8.40
C ILE A 86 -0.26 11.68 9.29
N ALA A 87 0.46 12.73 8.91
CA ALA A 87 1.57 13.25 9.69
C ALA A 87 1.16 13.71 11.09
N GLY A 88 -0.04 14.27 11.22
CA GLY A 88 -0.61 14.70 12.50
C GLY A 88 -0.92 13.57 13.48
N LEU A 89 -0.89 12.30 13.07
CA LEU A 89 -1.04 11.15 13.96
C LEU A 89 0.16 10.97 14.90
N GLY A 90 1.32 11.57 14.58
CA GLY A 90 2.52 11.51 15.43
C GLY A 90 3.17 10.13 15.52
N ILE A 91 2.89 9.23 14.60
CA ILE A 91 3.47 7.89 14.51
C ILE A 91 4.28 7.73 13.23
N ALA A 92 5.20 6.76 13.20
CA ALA A 92 5.98 6.47 11.99
C ALA A 92 5.08 6.02 10.84
N TYR A 93 5.34 6.52 9.63
CA TYR A 93 4.59 6.14 8.43
C TYR A 93 5.43 6.29 7.16
N ALA A 94 4.98 5.64 6.11
CA ALA A 94 5.42 5.90 4.74
C ALA A 94 4.19 6.08 3.84
N VAL A 95 4.31 6.98 2.86
CA VAL A 95 3.27 7.20 1.84
C VAL A 95 3.91 7.14 0.46
N TYR A 96 3.26 6.46 -0.46
CA TYR A 96 3.62 6.51 -1.88
C TYR A 96 2.38 6.48 -2.76
N SER A 97 2.49 7.08 -3.95
CA SER A 97 1.43 7.04 -4.96
C SER A 97 1.37 5.67 -5.63
N THR A 98 0.16 5.20 -5.92
CA THR A 98 0.00 3.96 -6.71
C THR A 98 0.25 4.22 -8.18
N ARG A 99 0.47 3.18 -8.98
CA ARG A 99 0.68 3.27 -10.43
C ARG A 99 -0.41 4.06 -11.17
N SER A 100 -1.65 3.97 -10.71
CA SER A 100 -2.79 4.64 -11.33
C SER A 100 -3.10 6.02 -10.75
N HIS A 101 -2.20 6.57 -9.94
CA HIS A 101 -2.34 7.91 -9.39
C HIS A 101 -2.26 8.97 -10.48
N THR A 102 -3.15 9.96 -10.41
CA THR A 102 -3.08 11.21 -11.18
C THR A 102 -3.54 12.36 -10.30
N GLU A 103 -3.25 13.60 -10.69
CA GLU A 103 -3.73 14.80 -10.01
C GLU A 103 -5.27 14.85 -9.89
N HIS A 104 -5.96 14.40 -10.96
CA HIS A 104 -7.42 14.36 -11.01
C HIS A 104 -8.02 13.10 -10.34
N ARG A 105 -7.21 12.12 -10.05
CA ARG A 105 -7.63 10.88 -9.40
C ARG A 105 -6.53 10.40 -8.46
N PRO A 106 -6.34 11.08 -7.34
CA PRO A 106 -5.27 10.74 -6.41
C PRO A 106 -5.48 9.36 -5.80
N ARG A 107 -4.39 8.59 -5.71
CA ARG A 107 -4.37 7.26 -5.09
C ARG A 107 -3.07 7.07 -4.33
N LEU A 108 -3.18 6.82 -3.04
CA LEU A 108 -2.04 6.69 -2.15
C LEU A 108 -2.06 5.35 -1.43
N ARG A 109 -0.89 4.85 -1.10
CA ARG A 109 -0.70 3.79 -0.12
C ARG A 109 0.00 4.34 1.10
N VAL A 110 -0.53 3.98 2.25
CA VAL A 110 0.00 4.41 3.54
C VAL A 110 0.40 3.17 4.33
N ILE A 111 1.60 3.20 4.86
CA ILE A 111 2.20 2.09 5.61
C ILE A 111 2.57 2.60 6.99
N PHE A 112 2.16 1.88 8.03
CA PHE A 112 2.52 2.15 9.42
C PHE A 112 3.23 0.92 9.99
N PRO A 113 4.47 1.04 10.48
CA PRO A 113 5.10 -0.04 11.22
C PRO A 113 4.41 -0.20 12.59
N THR A 114 4.28 -1.43 13.04
CA THR A 114 3.80 -1.73 14.39
C THR A 114 4.99 -1.90 15.34
N ASP A 115 4.81 -1.63 16.60
CA ASP A 115 5.82 -1.82 17.65
C ASP A 115 6.00 -3.28 18.08
N ARG A 116 5.01 -4.11 17.74
CA ARG A 116 5.04 -5.57 17.86
C ARG A 116 4.29 -6.21 16.71
N SER A 117 4.56 -7.46 16.43
CA SER A 117 3.72 -8.25 15.54
C SER A 117 2.29 -8.35 16.10
N VAL A 118 1.29 -8.12 15.25
CA VAL A 118 -0.12 -8.31 15.59
C VAL A 118 -0.66 -9.56 14.88
N THR A 119 -1.64 -10.23 15.47
CA THR A 119 -2.26 -11.41 14.88
C THR A 119 -3.16 -11.00 13.68
N ALA A 120 -3.57 -11.97 12.86
CA ALA A 120 -4.51 -11.73 11.78
C ALA A 120 -5.85 -11.15 12.29
N ASP A 121 -6.32 -11.61 13.47
CA ASP A 121 -7.56 -11.14 14.09
C ASP A 121 -7.44 -9.72 14.67
N GLU A 122 -6.26 -9.33 15.13
CA GLU A 122 -5.99 -7.97 15.60
C GLU A 122 -5.84 -6.97 14.46
N TYR A 123 -5.43 -7.42 13.26
CA TYR A 123 -5.10 -6.55 12.15
C TYR A 123 -6.27 -5.68 11.70
N GLU A 124 -7.41 -6.28 11.40
CA GLU A 124 -8.57 -5.55 10.88
C GLU A 124 -9.06 -4.44 11.82
N PRO A 125 -9.30 -4.70 13.13
CA PRO A 125 -9.72 -3.64 14.05
C PRO A 125 -8.68 -2.52 14.19
N ILE A 126 -7.38 -2.81 14.20
CA ILE A 126 -6.33 -1.80 14.26
C ILE A 126 -6.30 -0.97 12.98
N ALA A 127 -6.32 -1.62 11.81
CA ALA A 127 -6.32 -0.94 10.52
C ALA A 127 -7.56 -0.04 10.36
N ARG A 128 -8.74 -0.50 10.76
CA ARG A 128 -9.97 0.31 10.76
C ARG A 128 -9.88 1.49 11.72
N LYS A 129 -9.28 1.32 12.88
CA LYS A 129 -9.09 2.42 13.83
C LYS A 129 -8.19 3.50 13.26
N ILE A 130 -7.05 3.14 12.66
CA ILE A 130 -6.15 4.10 12.01
C ILE A 130 -6.87 4.75 10.82
N ALA A 131 -7.56 3.98 9.99
CA ALA A 131 -8.32 4.51 8.86
C ALA A 131 -9.40 5.51 9.31
N SER A 132 -10.07 5.28 10.44
CA SER A 132 -11.07 6.22 10.98
C SER A 132 -10.48 7.58 11.37
N LEU A 133 -9.20 7.63 11.75
CA LEU A 133 -8.50 8.87 12.07
C LEU A 133 -8.07 9.65 10.82
N ILE A 134 -7.89 8.97 9.70
CA ILE A 134 -7.49 9.56 8.42
C ILE A 134 -8.74 9.93 7.58
N GLY A 135 -9.73 9.05 7.56
CA GLY A 135 -10.93 9.08 6.76
C GLY A 135 -11.18 7.69 6.16
N ILE A 136 -11.98 6.88 6.83
CA ILE A 136 -12.20 5.47 6.46
C ILE A 136 -12.83 5.32 5.07
N ASP A 137 -13.67 6.28 4.66
CA ASP A 137 -14.33 6.31 3.35
C ASP A 137 -13.35 6.54 2.19
N LEU A 138 -12.13 6.97 2.47
CA LEU A 138 -11.06 7.10 1.48
C LEU A 138 -10.43 5.76 1.11
N CYS A 139 -10.61 4.73 1.95
CA CYS A 139 -9.94 3.45 1.84
C CYS A 139 -10.69 2.47 0.92
N ASP A 140 -9.95 1.73 0.11
CA ASP A 140 -10.45 0.48 -0.49
C ASP A 140 -10.83 -0.49 0.64
N PRO A 141 -12.07 -0.99 0.70
CA PRO A 141 -12.52 -1.90 1.76
C PRO A 141 -11.66 -3.16 1.91
N THR A 142 -11.05 -3.64 0.83
CA THR A 142 -10.19 -4.84 0.86
C THR A 142 -8.85 -4.59 1.57
N THR A 143 -8.51 -3.33 1.87
CA THR A 143 -7.30 -2.99 2.62
C THR A 143 -7.31 -3.53 4.05
N PHE A 144 -8.48 -3.81 4.60
CA PHE A 144 -8.65 -4.36 5.95
C PHE A 144 -8.45 -5.87 6.04
N GLU A 145 -8.29 -6.54 4.92
CA GLU A 145 -7.97 -7.97 4.90
C GLU A 145 -6.51 -8.20 5.32
N ALA A 146 -6.27 -9.05 6.32
CA ALA A 146 -4.92 -9.33 6.80
C ALA A 146 -3.97 -9.88 5.71
N SER A 147 -4.50 -10.54 4.69
CA SER A 147 -3.73 -11.06 3.54
C SER A 147 -3.59 -10.09 2.38
N ARG A 148 -3.99 -8.81 2.54
CA ARG A 148 -3.95 -7.83 1.45
C ARG A 148 -2.54 -7.68 0.87
N LEU A 149 -2.45 -7.83 -0.45
CA LEU A 149 -1.26 -7.54 -1.24
C LEU A 149 -1.09 -6.04 -1.45
N MET A 150 0.10 -5.53 -1.17
CA MET A 150 0.56 -4.23 -1.62
C MET A 150 1.60 -4.40 -2.72
N PHE A 151 1.36 -3.83 -3.91
CA PHE A 151 2.38 -3.80 -4.96
C PHE A 151 3.50 -2.83 -4.58
N TRP A 152 4.73 -3.19 -4.92
CA TRP A 152 5.85 -2.26 -4.84
C TRP A 152 5.58 -0.99 -5.67
N PRO A 153 6.20 0.14 -5.32
CA PRO A 153 6.06 1.36 -6.10
C PRO A 153 6.51 1.17 -7.54
N SER A 154 5.70 1.65 -8.47
CA SER A 154 6.06 1.73 -9.88
C SER A 154 5.48 2.99 -10.50
N CYS A 155 6.15 3.54 -11.51
CA CYS A 155 5.72 4.74 -12.21
C CYS A 155 6.08 4.67 -13.70
N SER A 156 5.44 5.51 -14.50
CA SER A 156 5.81 5.78 -15.88
C SER A 156 7.15 6.50 -15.97
N LYS A 157 7.67 6.71 -17.17
CA LYS A 157 8.94 7.39 -17.40
C LYS A 157 8.91 8.89 -17.12
N ASP A 158 7.73 9.50 -17.18
CA ASP A 158 7.44 10.92 -16.98
C ASP A 158 6.84 11.23 -15.59
#